data_5915306aa90dda47ff3ec1b854dff910
#
_entry.id   5915306aa90dda47ff3ec1b854dff910
#
_cell.length_a   1.000
_cell.length_b   1.000
_cell.length_c   1.000
_cell.angle_alpha   90.00
_cell.angle_beta   90.00
_cell.angle_gamma   90.00
#
_symmetry.space_group_name_H-M   'P 1'
#
loop_
_entity.id
_entity.type
_entity.pdbx_description
1 polymer ?
#
loop_
_entity_poly.entity_id
_entity_poly.type
_entity_poly.pdbx_seq_one_letter_code
_entity_poly.pdbx_strand_id
1 'polypeptide(L)'
;MENGLIADAAIAQSQQELDWFWKIRENVELIFSVHDPVFLFDVSLAISDMDEYIKKIRFELESIWPDLHFYTFGHMGDGNLHLYVSCGNNDLPTKQHVEKIVYKPLQQLGGSISGEHGIGLEKRPWLYLSRNAEEVQLMKTIKKILDPKGILNPGKLFE
;
A
#
# COMPACT_ATOMS: atom_id res chain seq x y z
N MET A 1 1.85 20.88 21.28
CA MET A 1 1.69 22.25 20.76
C MET A 1 2.97 23.07 20.86
N GLU A 2 3.87 22.79 21.80
CA GLU A 2 5.09 23.59 21.99
C GLU A 2 6.04 23.68 20.77
N ASN A 3 6.00 22.72 19.85
CA ASN A 3 6.87 22.72 18.68
C ASN A 3 6.13 23.04 17.34
N GLY A 4 4.87 23.52 17.41
CA GLY A 4 4.10 23.84 16.20
C GLY A 4 3.76 22.65 15.30
N LEU A 5 3.96 21.41 15.76
CA LEU A 5 3.73 20.17 15.00
C LEU A 5 2.25 19.76 14.98
N ILE A 6 1.44 20.29 15.88
CA ILE A 6 0.00 20.00 16.00
C ILE A 6 -0.75 21.33 15.94
N ALA A 7 -1.57 21.51 14.91
CA ALA A 7 -2.39 22.71 14.75
C ALA A 7 -3.64 22.68 15.65
N ASP A 8 -4.28 21.50 15.73
CA ASP A 8 -5.49 21.27 16.54
C ASP A 8 -5.62 19.79 16.89
N ALA A 9 -6.40 19.47 17.92
CA ALA A 9 -6.66 18.11 18.35
C ALA A 9 -8.06 17.98 18.97
N ALA A 10 -8.75 16.90 18.65
CA ALA A 10 -9.99 16.52 19.28
C ALA A 10 -9.81 15.20 20.07
N ILE A 11 -10.35 15.19 21.31
CA ILE A 11 -10.28 14.03 22.20
C ILE A 11 -11.72 13.58 22.46
N ALA A 12 -12.02 12.30 22.17
CA ALA A 12 -13.32 11.71 22.48
C ALA A 12 -13.59 11.76 23.99
N GLN A 13 -14.75 12.29 24.37
CA GLN A 13 -15.21 12.42 25.75
C GLN A 13 -16.23 11.34 26.12
N SER A 14 -16.68 10.54 25.14
CA SER A 14 -17.65 9.48 25.29
C SER A 14 -17.36 8.33 24.33
N GLN A 15 -17.93 7.14 24.63
CA GLN A 15 -17.87 6.00 23.73
C GLN A 15 -18.50 6.32 22.36
N GLN A 16 -19.59 7.09 22.33
CA GLN A 16 -20.27 7.48 21.11
C GLN A 16 -19.36 8.34 20.20
N GLU A 17 -18.62 9.28 20.77
CA GLU A 17 -17.65 10.09 20.01
C GLU A 17 -16.48 9.26 19.51
N LEU A 18 -15.97 8.34 20.32
CA LEU A 18 -14.93 7.40 19.93
C LEU A 18 -15.39 6.53 18.75
N ASP A 19 -16.60 5.98 18.83
CA ASP A 19 -17.20 5.17 17.76
C ASP A 19 -17.41 6.01 16.48
N TRP A 20 -17.72 7.28 16.61
CA TRP A 20 -17.86 8.18 15.49
C TRP A 20 -16.49 8.46 14.80
N PHE A 21 -15.42 8.69 15.56
CA PHE A 21 -14.07 8.82 15.01
C PHE A 21 -13.63 7.56 14.26
N TRP A 22 -13.89 6.39 14.83
CA TRP A 22 -13.61 5.12 14.16
C TRP A 22 -14.40 4.95 12.86
N LYS A 23 -15.69 5.32 12.85
CA LYS A 23 -16.49 5.30 11.62
C LYS A 23 -15.89 6.15 10.51
N ILE A 24 -15.37 7.33 10.82
CA ILE A 24 -14.67 8.17 9.84
C ILE A 24 -13.43 7.46 9.31
N ARG A 25 -12.61 6.90 10.22
CA ARG A 25 -11.35 6.22 9.88
C ARG A 25 -11.58 4.97 9.02
N GLU A 26 -12.63 4.21 9.29
CA GLU A 26 -12.91 2.92 8.65
C GLU A 26 -13.77 3.02 7.39
N ASN A 27 -14.39 4.16 7.13
CA ASN A 27 -15.27 4.35 5.96
C ASN A 27 -14.48 4.58 4.66
N VAL A 28 -13.55 3.67 4.36
CA VAL A 28 -12.74 3.72 3.15
C VAL A 28 -13.55 3.44 1.87
N GLU A 29 -14.69 2.75 2.00
CA GLU A 29 -15.60 2.47 0.88
C GLU A 29 -16.12 3.76 0.21
N LEU A 30 -16.18 4.86 0.94
CA LEU A 30 -16.59 6.14 0.40
C LEU A 30 -15.64 6.63 -0.70
N ILE A 31 -14.35 6.34 -0.60
CA ILE A 31 -13.35 6.69 -1.63
C ILE A 31 -13.69 6.00 -2.95
N PHE A 32 -14.04 4.72 -2.91
CA PHE A 32 -14.43 3.97 -4.12
C PHE A 32 -15.73 4.49 -4.74
N SER A 33 -16.68 4.92 -3.91
CA SER A 33 -17.97 5.42 -4.42
C SER A 33 -17.84 6.76 -5.15
N VAL A 34 -16.79 7.54 -4.86
CA VAL A 34 -16.58 8.88 -5.42
C VAL A 34 -15.53 8.88 -6.54
N HIS A 35 -14.54 7.99 -6.48
CA HIS A 35 -13.36 8.03 -7.36
C HIS A 35 -13.08 6.70 -8.08
N ASP A 36 -14.12 5.95 -8.43
CA ASP A 36 -13.94 4.74 -9.23
C ASP A 36 -13.52 5.11 -10.69
N PRO A 37 -12.49 4.47 -11.24
CA PRO A 37 -11.66 3.38 -10.69
C PRO A 37 -10.53 3.85 -9.76
N VAL A 38 -10.19 3.00 -8.77
CA VAL A 38 -9.13 3.24 -7.78
C VAL A 38 -8.13 2.08 -7.78
N PHE A 39 -6.86 2.38 -7.87
CA PHE A 39 -5.77 1.43 -7.61
C PHE A 39 -5.44 1.43 -6.11
N LEU A 40 -5.34 0.24 -5.53
CA LEU A 40 -5.05 0.03 -4.12
C LEU A 40 -3.66 -0.51 -3.93
N PHE A 41 -2.94 0.12 -3.02
CA PHE A 41 -1.63 -0.35 -2.59
C PHE A 41 -1.61 -0.50 -1.07
N ASP A 42 -0.91 -1.52 -0.63
CA ASP A 42 -0.65 -1.85 0.76
C ASP A 42 0.85 -2.12 0.85
N VAL A 43 1.60 -1.13 1.31
CA VAL A 43 3.06 -1.18 1.35
C VAL A 43 3.56 -0.97 2.78
N SER A 44 4.80 -1.35 3.05
CA SER A 44 5.43 -1.02 4.32
C SER A 44 6.87 -0.56 4.12
N LEU A 45 7.30 0.38 4.96
CA LEU A 45 8.67 0.91 4.98
C LEU A 45 8.96 1.52 6.35
N ALA A 46 10.23 1.90 6.58
CA ALA A 46 10.60 2.57 7.82
C ALA A 46 9.81 3.87 8.01
N ILE A 47 9.35 4.12 9.23
CA ILE A 47 8.53 5.31 9.56
C ILE A 47 9.25 6.60 9.18
N SER A 48 10.58 6.65 9.36
CA SER A 48 11.42 7.79 8.99
C SER A 48 11.36 8.17 7.50
N ASP A 49 11.08 7.20 6.64
CA ASP A 49 11.13 7.37 5.18
C ASP A 49 9.75 7.63 4.57
N MET A 50 8.68 7.47 5.36
CA MET A 50 7.30 7.56 4.87
C MET A 50 6.97 8.91 4.24
N ASP A 51 7.34 10.01 4.89
CA ASP A 51 7.00 11.36 4.42
C ASP A 51 7.66 11.67 3.08
N GLU A 52 8.95 11.37 2.95
CA GLU A 52 9.68 11.56 1.68
C GLU A 52 9.17 10.63 0.58
N TYR A 53 8.88 9.38 0.92
CA TYR A 53 8.30 8.42 -0.01
C TYR A 53 6.95 8.92 -0.55
N ILE A 54 6.03 9.33 0.32
CA ILE A 54 4.70 9.83 -0.07
C ILE A 54 4.83 11.07 -0.96
N LYS A 55 5.67 12.04 -0.58
CA LYS A 55 5.89 13.26 -1.35
C LYS A 55 6.43 12.96 -2.75
N LYS A 56 7.42 12.06 -2.84
CA LYS A 56 8.03 11.67 -4.10
C LYS A 56 7.04 11.01 -5.05
N ILE A 57 6.33 9.98 -4.59
CA ILE A 57 5.37 9.27 -5.46
C ILE A 57 4.20 10.16 -5.86
N ARG A 58 3.69 10.99 -4.94
CA ARG A 58 2.63 11.96 -5.23
C ARG A 58 3.08 12.92 -6.34
N PHE A 59 4.25 13.53 -6.20
CA PHE A 59 4.79 14.47 -7.19
C PHE A 59 4.93 13.82 -8.57
N GLU A 60 5.44 12.57 -8.63
CA GLU A 60 5.61 11.84 -9.87
C GLU A 60 4.25 11.50 -10.51
N LEU A 61 3.27 11.05 -9.72
CA LEU A 61 1.92 10.77 -10.18
C LEU A 61 1.20 12.03 -10.69
N GLU A 62 1.24 13.13 -9.94
CA GLU A 62 0.62 14.42 -10.31
C GLU A 62 1.22 15.02 -11.58
N SER A 63 2.51 14.77 -11.84
CA SER A 63 3.17 15.24 -13.07
C SER A 63 2.63 14.56 -14.33
N ILE A 64 2.08 13.35 -14.21
CA ILE A 64 1.56 12.55 -15.32
C ILE A 64 0.02 12.66 -15.40
N TRP A 65 -0.64 12.67 -14.24
CA TRP A 65 -2.09 12.77 -14.10
C TRP A 65 -2.45 13.96 -13.19
N PRO A 66 -2.56 15.18 -13.73
CA PRO A 66 -2.80 16.40 -12.91
C PRO A 66 -4.11 16.36 -12.11
N ASP A 67 -5.11 15.64 -12.61
CA ASP A 67 -6.43 15.51 -11.98
C ASP A 67 -6.57 14.25 -11.13
N LEU A 68 -5.45 13.60 -10.76
CA LEU A 68 -5.51 12.39 -9.93
C LEU A 68 -6.03 12.68 -8.52
N HIS A 69 -6.67 11.67 -7.94
CA HIS A 69 -7.00 11.66 -6.52
C HIS A 69 -6.07 10.69 -5.79
N PHE A 70 -5.42 11.17 -4.73
CA PHE A 70 -4.42 10.43 -3.99
C PHE A 70 -4.68 10.51 -2.48
N TYR A 71 -4.97 9.37 -1.87
CA TYR A 71 -5.21 9.26 -0.44
C TYR A 71 -4.20 8.32 0.20
N THR A 72 -3.72 8.69 1.40
CA THR A 72 -2.80 7.90 2.19
C THR A 72 -3.30 7.78 3.62
N PHE A 73 -3.30 6.57 4.14
CA PHE A 73 -3.58 6.26 5.55
C PHE A 73 -2.94 4.91 5.89
N GLY A 74 -3.04 4.47 7.12
CA GLY A 74 -2.45 3.17 7.49
C GLY A 74 -2.17 3.06 8.98
N HIS A 75 -1.26 2.13 9.30
CA HIS A 75 -0.83 1.85 10.66
C HIS A 75 0.61 2.36 10.84
N MET A 76 0.74 3.62 11.24
CA MET A 76 2.06 4.27 11.35
C MET A 76 3.00 3.50 12.29
N GLY A 77 2.47 2.87 13.35
CA GLY A 77 3.28 2.19 14.35
C GLY A 77 4.06 0.97 13.85
N ASP A 78 3.62 0.34 12.77
CA ASP A 78 4.27 -0.81 12.14
C ASP A 78 4.81 -0.54 10.73
N GLY A 79 4.77 0.72 10.33
CA GLY A 79 5.31 1.14 9.03
C GLY A 79 4.41 0.81 7.85
N ASN A 80 3.12 0.48 8.06
CA ASN A 80 2.18 0.16 7.01
C ASN A 80 1.50 1.40 6.42
N LEU A 81 1.43 1.47 5.08
CA LEU A 81 0.73 2.50 4.32
C LEU A 81 -0.22 1.88 3.31
N HIS A 82 -1.46 2.33 3.36
CA HIS A 82 -2.45 2.13 2.31
C HIS A 82 -2.46 3.37 1.41
N LEU A 83 -2.32 3.15 0.10
CA LEU A 83 -2.35 4.20 -0.91
C LEU A 83 -3.51 3.93 -1.85
N TYR A 84 -4.35 4.94 -2.05
CA TYR A 84 -5.48 4.90 -2.97
C TYR A 84 -5.24 5.93 -4.06
N VAL A 85 -5.13 5.46 -5.31
CA VAL A 85 -4.76 6.29 -6.46
C VAL A 85 -5.83 6.15 -7.53
N SER A 86 -6.50 7.24 -7.88
CA SER A 86 -7.43 7.27 -9.00
C SER A 86 -6.91 8.21 -10.08
N CYS A 87 -6.65 7.66 -11.27
CA CYS A 87 -6.19 8.39 -12.46
C CYS A 87 -7.31 8.57 -13.50
N GLY A 88 -8.57 8.30 -13.13
CA GLY A 88 -9.73 8.40 -14.02
C GLY A 88 -9.89 7.24 -15.01
N ASN A 89 -8.94 6.30 -15.11
CA ASN A 89 -9.06 5.07 -15.89
C ASN A 89 -8.31 3.92 -15.22
N ASN A 90 -8.59 2.67 -15.65
CA ASN A 90 -7.99 1.44 -15.10
C ASN A 90 -7.44 0.52 -16.19
N ASP A 91 -7.08 1.06 -17.35
CA ASP A 91 -6.44 0.27 -18.39
C ASP A 91 -5.11 -0.31 -17.91
N LEU A 92 -4.69 -1.40 -18.53
CA LEU A 92 -3.50 -2.11 -18.12
C LEU A 92 -2.21 -1.26 -18.19
N PRO A 93 -1.98 -0.43 -19.20
CA PRO A 93 -0.83 0.47 -19.25
C PRO A 93 -0.81 1.46 -18.06
N THR A 94 -1.94 2.10 -17.75
CA THR A 94 -2.06 3.03 -16.61
C THR A 94 -1.77 2.30 -15.30
N LYS A 95 -2.40 1.13 -15.07
CA LYS A 95 -2.16 0.31 -13.89
C LYS A 95 -0.66 0.01 -13.71
N GLN A 96 -0.01 -0.51 -14.74
CA GLN A 96 1.42 -0.86 -14.70
C GLN A 96 2.31 0.37 -14.44
N HIS A 97 1.92 1.52 -14.97
CA HIS A 97 2.69 2.75 -14.75
C HIS A 97 2.57 3.23 -13.30
N VAL A 98 1.36 3.26 -12.74
CA VAL A 98 1.12 3.60 -11.33
C VAL A 98 1.84 2.61 -10.40
N GLU A 99 1.70 1.30 -10.64
CA GLU A 99 2.40 0.25 -9.89
C GLU A 99 3.92 0.47 -9.88
N LYS A 100 4.49 0.81 -11.03
CA LYS A 100 5.93 1.08 -11.14
C LYS A 100 6.37 2.28 -10.30
N ILE A 101 5.60 3.37 -10.32
CA ILE A 101 5.89 4.59 -9.54
C ILE A 101 5.83 4.26 -8.04
N VAL A 102 4.81 3.52 -7.62
CA VAL A 102 4.59 3.17 -6.21
C VAL A 102 5.63 2.15 -5.72
N TYR A 103 5.88 1.07 -6.46
CA TYR A 103 6.70 -0.04 -5.95
C TYR A 103 8.20 0.16 -6.12
N LYS A 104 8.65 0.80 -7.21
CA LYS A 104 10.09 0.91 -7.49
C LYS A 104 10.92 1.58 -6.39
N PRO A 105 10.47 2.67 -5.75
CA PRO A 105 11.23 3.31 -4.68
C PRO A 105 11.44 2.42 -3.45
N LEU A 106 10.51 1.49 -3.18
CA LEU A 106 10.57 0.60 -2.02
C LEU A 106 11.82 -0.29 -2.02
N GLN A 107 12.32 -0.68 -3.19
CA GLN A 107 13.54 -1.48 -3.28
C GLN A 107 14.75 -0.78 -2.64
N GLN A 108 14.90 0.51 -2.87
CA GLN A 108 16.02 1.30 -2.30
C GLN A 108 15.83 1.60 -0.82
N LEU A 109 14.57 1.68 -0.38
CA LEU A 109 14.20 1.95 1.01
C LEU A 109 14.16 0.67 1.88
N GLY A 110 14.41 -0.51 1.29
CA GLY A 110 14.26 -1.78 2.00
C GLY A 110 12.81 -2.06 2.42
N GLY A 111 11.85 -1.43 1.75
CA GLY A 111 10.43 -1.57 2.02
C GLY A 111 9.82 -2.84 1.43
N SER A 112 8.55 -3.07 1.73
CA SER A 112 7.76 -4.19 1.20
C SER A 112 6.61 -3.71 0.33
N ILE A 113 6.40 -4.39 -0.80
CA ILE A 113 5.24 -4.17 -1.68
C ILE A 113 3.93 -4.70 -1.10
N SER A 114 3.98 -5.39 0.04
CA SER A 114 2.79 -5.81 0.79
C SER A 114 3.07 -5.78 2.28
N GLY A 115 2.28 -5.00 3.01
CA GLY A 115 2.26 -4.98 4.46
C GLY A 115 1.35 -6.06 5.03
N GLU A 116 0.05 -6.03 4.67
CA GLU A 116 -1.00 -6.87 5.25
C GLU A 116 -1.70 -7.78 4.24
N HIS A 117 -1.94 -7.30 3.00
CA HIS A 117 -2.85 -7.97 2.04
C HIS A 117 -2.24 -9.21 1.37
N GLY A 118 -0.92 -9.42 1.48
CA GLY A 118 -0.22 -10.50 0.78
C GLY A 118 0.06 -10.18 -0.69
N ILE A 119 0.75 -11.09 -1.35
CA ILE A 119 1.25 -10.89 -2.72
C ILE A 119 0.16 -11.14 -3.77
N GLY A 120 -0.47 -12.30 -3.74
CA GLY A 120 -1.49 -12.68 -4.73
C GLY A 120 -0.97 -12.62 -6.18
N LEU A 121 -1.89 -12.61 -7.13
CA LEU A 121 -1.55 -12.51 -8.55
C LEU A 121 -1.05 -11.12 -8.96
N GLU A 122 -1.59 -10.08 -8.35
CA GLU A 122 -1.33 -8.69 -8.73
C GLU A 122 0.09 -8.25 -8.38
N LYS A 123 0.53 -8.56 -7.15
CA LYS A 123 1.86 -8.14 -6.67
C LYS A 123 2.97 -9.12 -7.04
N ARG A 124 2.64 -10.33 -7.51
CA ARG A 124 3.63 -11.36 -7.89
C ARG A 124 4.70 -10.86 -8.88
N PRO A 125 4.36 -10.09 -9.93
CA PRO A 125 5.37 -9.55 -10.87
C PRO A 125 6.36 -8.59 -10.21
N TRP A 126 6.02 -8.01 -9.06
CA TRP A 126 6.81 -7.02 -8.34
C TRP A 126 7.57 -7.59 -7.13
N LEU A 127 7.42 -8.89 -6.83
CA LEU A 127 8.00 -9.52 -5.64
C LEU A 127 9.52 -9.33 -5.53
N TYR A 128 10.22 -9.28 -6.65
CA TYR A 128 11.66 -9.06 -6.74
C TYR A 128 12.11 -7.68 -6.19
N LEU A 129 11.21 -6.72 -6.04
CA LEU A 129 11.50 -5.40 -5.46
C LEU A 129 11.57 -5.45 -3.93
N SER A 130 10.97 -6.46 -3.30
CA SER A 130 10.93 -6.62 -1.85
C SER A 130 11.75 -7.80 -1.34
N ARG A 131 12.11 -8.73 -2.23
CA ARG A 131 12.79 -9.98 -1.84
C ARG A 131 13.86 -10.31 -2.87
N ASN A 132 15.04 -10.67 -2.38
CA ASN A 132 16.12 -11.13 -3.25
C ASN A 132 15.88 -12.58 -3.72
N ALA A 133 16.74 -13.06 -4.61
CA ALA A 133 16.58 -14.38 -5.23
C ALA A 133 16.67 -15.53 -4.19
N GLU A 134 17.55 -15.39 -3.20
CA GLU A 134 17.77 -16.37 -2.14
C GLU A 134 16.55 -16.46 -1.21
N GLU A 135 15.98 -15.31 -0.83
CA GLU A 135 14.73 -15.26 -0.05
C GLU A 135 13.58 -15.91 -0.83
N VAL A 136 13.41 -15.59 -2.10
CA VAL A 136 12.37 -16.20 -2.95
C VAL A 136 12.57 -17.71 -3.06
N GLN A 137 13.81 -18.17 -3.19
CA GLN A 137 14.11 -19.60 -3.22
C GLN A 137 13.79 -20.29 -1.89
N LEU A 138 14.08 -19.65 -0.76
CA LEU A 138 13.69 -20.15 0.57
C LEU A 138 12.17 -20.23 0.70
N MET A 139 11.44 -19.18 0.30
CA MET A 139 9.98 -19.15 0.31
C MET A 139 9.39 -20.31 -0.52
N LYS A 140 9.92 -20.56 -1.73
CA LYS A 140 9.54 -21.71 -2.58
C LYS A 140 9.78 -23.05 -1.90
N THR A 141 10.92 -23.18 -1.19
CA THR A 141 11.24 -24.40 -0.45
C THR A 141 10.26 -24.64 0.69
N ILE A 142 9.96 -23.61 1.48
CA ILE A 142 8.95 -23.70 2.55
C ILE A 142 7.57 -24.07 1.97
N LYS A 143 7.16 -23.40 0.90
CA LYS A 143 5.89 -23.71 0.22
C LYS A 143 5.82 -25.18 -0.20
N LYS A 144 6.89 -25.72 -0.80
CA LYS A 144 6.96 -27.11 -1.25
C LYS A 144 6.89 -28.13 -0.09
N ILE A 145 7.48 -27.79 1.06
CA ILE A 145 7.43 -28.63 2.26
C ILE A 145 6.02 -28.68 2.84
N LEU A 146 5.37 -27.50 2.94
CA LEU A 146 4.04 -27.38 3.54
C LEU A 146 2.91 -27.81 2.60
N ASP A 147 3.12 -27.69 1.31
CA ASP A 147 2.15 -28.03 0.27
C ASP A 147 2.80 -28.88 -0.85
N PRO A 148 3.20 -30.13 -0.54
CA PRO A 148 3.90 -30.98 -1.49
C PRO A 148 3.05 -31.36 -2.71
N LYS A 149 1.72 -31.25 -2.60
CA LYS A 149 0.78 -31.51 -3.71
C LYS A 149 0.46 -30.27 -4.54
N GLY A 150 0.88 -29.05 -4.10
CA GLY A 150 0.63 -27.79 -4.79
C GLY A 150 -0.86 -27.42 -4.92
N ILE A 151 -1.69 -27.83 -3.95
CA ILE A 151 -3.15 -27.59 -3.98
C ILE A 151 -3.59 -26.35 -3.23
N LEU A 152 -2.72 -25.74 -2.40
CA LEU A 152 -3.02 -24.55 -1.62
C LEU A 152 -2.67 -23.31 -2.43
N ASN A 153 -3.69 -22.59 -2.92
CA ASN A 153 -3.54 -21.36 -3.70
C ASN A 153 -2.47 -21.47 -4.81
N PRO A 154 -2.61 -22.39 -5.76
CA PRO A 154 -1.61 -22.60 -6.81
C PRO A 154 -1.42 -21.33 -7.64
N GLY A 155 -0.16 -20.99 -7.95
CA GLY A 155 0.20 -19.83 -8.77
C GLY A 155 -0.01 -18.45 -8.14
N LYS A 156 -0.36 -18.35 -6.85
CA LYS A 156 -0.63 -17.04 -6.21
C LYS A 156 0.61 -16.29 -5.76
N LEU A 157 1.66 -17.01 -5.35
CA LEU A 157 2.93 -16.46 -4.89
C LEU A 157 4.06 -16.68 -5.90
N PHE A 158 4.10 -17.88 -6.47
CA PHE A 158 5.11 -18.34 -7.41
C PHE A 158 4.44 -19.03 -8.61
N GLU A 159 5.13 -19.04 -9.72
CA GLU A 159 4.81 -19.88 -10.90
C GLU A 159 5.14 -21.33 -10.65
#